data_bd40e66752baf6f791357903f52a44e0
#
_entry.id   bd40e66752baf6f791357903f52a44e0
#
_cell.length_a   1.000
_cell.length_b   1.000
_cell.length_c   1.000
_cell.angle_alpha   90.00
_cell.angle_beta   90.00
_cell.angle_gamma   90.00
#
_symmetry.space_group_name_H-M   'P 1'
#
loop_
_entity.id
_entity.type
_entity.pdbx_description
1 polymer ?
#
loop_
_entity_poly.entity_id
_entity_poly.type
_entity_poly.pdbx_seq_one_letter_code
_entity_poly.pdbx_strand_id
1 'polypeptide(L)'
;NIGPVNLSGLTLEIAKKRLQNNLKKVYTGITTGKTSINISLGIPRAIRINIAGEVQLPGTYNFSAFNTLYNAIYVAGGITEDANLRAIKLYRDNKLVSEVDVYEFLTTGKTNNNIRLENGDLILVDTYKNRVTIKGNVIKPI
;
A
#
# COMPACT_ATOMS: atom_id res chain seq x y z
N ASN A 1 6.12 -12.58 -32.72
CA ASN A 1 6.32 -11.89 -31.45
C ASN A 1 5.09 -11.08 -31.13
N ILE A 2 4.54 -11.31 -29.93
CA ILE A 2 3.47 -10.50 -29.38
C ILE A 2 4.15 -9.28 -28.77
N GLY A 3 3.80 -8.08 -29.23
CA GLY A 3 4.27 -6.84 -28.64
C GLY A 3 3.81 -6.70 -27.17
N PRO A 4 4.31 -5.71 -26.43
CA PRO A 4 3.92 -5.47 -25.05
C PRO A 4 2.41 -5.20 -24.93
N VAL A 5 1.75 -5.88 -24.00
CA VAL A 5 0.31 -5.69 -23.73
C VAL A 5 0.16 -4.98 -22.40
N ASN A 6 -0.37 -3.75 -22.42
CA ASN A 6 -0.65 -3.02 -21.20
C ASN A 6 -1.92 -3.58 -20.53
N LEU A 7 -1.76 -4.03 -19.27
CA LEU A 7 -2.82 -4.62 -18.43
C LEU A 7 -3.10 -3.77 -17.18
N SER A 8 -2.42 -2.63 -17.03
CA SER A 8 -2.57 -1.77 -15.85
C SER A 8 -4.01 -1.29 -15.68
N GLY A 9 -4.53 -1.36 -14.46
CA GLY A 9 -5.88 -0.91 -14.10
C GLY A 9 -7.03 -1.83 -14.56
N LEU A 10 -6.73 -2.99 -15.17
CA LEU A 10 -7.75 -3.95 -15.59
C LEU A 10 -8.03 -4.99 -14.50
N THR A 11 -9.28 -5.44 -14.41
CA THR A 11 -9.61 -6.63 -13.62
C THR A 11 -8.99 -7.88 -14.24
N LEU A 12 -8.78 -8.94 -13.44
CA LEU A 12 -8.19 -10.18 -13.91
C LEU A 12 -8.96 -10.78 -15.11
N GLU A 13 -10.29 -10.70 -15.09
CA GLU A 13 -11.12 -11.25 -16.18
C GLU A 13 -10.93 -10.47 -17.49
N ILE A 14 -10.90 -9.14 -17.41
CA ILE A 14 -10.68 -8.28 -18.58
C ILE A 14 -9.25 -8.49 -19.10
N ALA A 15 -8.27 -8.58 -18.21
CA ALA A 15 -6.89 -8.87 -18.57
C ALA A 15 -6.74 -10.22 -19.27
N LYS A 16 -7.39 -11.28 -18.75
CA LYS A 16 -7.43 -12.60 -19.39
C LYS A 16 -8.00 -12.54 -20.80
N LYS A 17 -9.17 -11.91 -20.97
CA LYS A 17 -9.81 -11.76 -22.30
C LYS A 17 -8.91 -10.99 -23.26
N ARG A 18 -8.27 -9.91 -22.81
CA ARG A 18 -7.37 -9.08 -23.62
C ARG A 18 -6.14 -9.87 -24.09
N LEU A 19 -5.51 -10.60 -23.16
CA LEU A 19 -4.38 -11.49 -23.49
C LEU A 19 -4.78 -12.60 -24.43
N GLN A 20 -5.89 -13.29 -24.17
CA GLN A 20 -6.40 -14.34 -25.04
C GLN A 20 -6.65 -13.85 -26.47
N ASN A 21 -7.26 -12.67 -26.62
CA ASN A 21 -7.53 -12.09 -27.93
C ASN A 21 -6.24 -11.73 -28.70
N ASN A 22 -5.23 -11.21 -27.99
CA ASN A 22 -3.93 -10.92 -28.61
C ASN A 22 -3.19 -12.21 -28.99
N LEU A 23 -3.24 -13.22 -28.13
CA LEU A 23 -2.62 -14.53 -28.39
C LEU A 23 -3.28 -15.27 -29.56
N LYS A 24 -4.62 -15.20 -29.68
CA LYS A 24 -5.35 -15.80 -30.82
C LYS A 24 -4.90 -15.24 -32.16
N LYS A 25 -4.48 -13.98 -32.26
CA LYS A 25 -3.99 -13.37 -33.51
C LYS A 25 -2.67 -13.97 -33.98
N VAL A 26 -1.86 -14.50 -33.07
CA VAL A 26 -0.51 -15.02 -33.36
C VAL A 26 -0.49 -16.56 -33.40
N TYR A 27 -1.29 -17.19 -32.55
CA TYR A 27 -1.33 -18.64 -32.39
C TYR A 27 -2.66 -19.22 -32.88
N THR A 28 -2.69 -19.68 -34.09
CA THR A 28 -3.89 -20.31 -34.73
C THR A 28 -4.40 -21.55 -34.00
N GLY A 29 -3.51 -22.27 -33.29
CA GLY A 29 -3.87 -23.42 -32.46
C GLY A 29 -4.86 -23.13 -31.36
N ILE A 30 -4.90 -21.86 -30.85
CA ILE A 30 -5.84 -21.41 -29.85
C ILE A 30 -7.24 -21.24 -30.44
N THR A 31 -7.32 -20.79 -31.69
CA THR A 31 -8.59 -20.60 -32.39
C THR A 31 -9.21 -21.95 -32.78
N THR A 32 -8.37 -22.93 -33.10
CA THR A 32 -8.80 -24.29 -33.48
C THR A 32 -9.04 -25.22 -32.28
N GLY A 33 -8.86 -24.72 -31.03
CA GLY A 33 -9.05 -25.53 -29.83
C GLY A 33 -7.94 -26.54 -29.52
N LYS A 34 -6.88 -26.59 -30.34
CA LYS A 34 -5.71 -27.52 -30.16
C LYS A 34 -4.77 -27.02 -29.01
N THR A 35 -4.87 -25.76 -28.59
CA THR A 35 -4.02 -25.19 -27.58
C THR A 35 -4.90 -24.43 -26.57
N SER A 36 -4.76 -24.74 -25.28
CA SER A 36 -5.41 -24.01 -24.18
C SER A 36 -4.44 -23.00 -23.58
N ILE A 37 -5.00 -21.86 -23.15
CA ILE A 37 -4.24 -20.83 -22.43
C ILE A 37 -4.76 -20.79 -21.00
N ASN A 38 -3.86 -20.99 -20.03
CA ASN A 38 -4.15 -20.72 -18.64
C ASN A 38 -3.41 -19.45 -18.20
N ILE A 39 -4.16 -18.48 -17.68
CA ILE A 39 -3.63 -17.22 -17.18
C ILE A 39 -4.03 -17.09 -15.71
N SER A 40 -3.05 -17.07 -14.83
CA SER A 40 -3.22 -16.87 -13.40
C SER A 40 -2.38 -15.71 -12.90
N LEU A 41 -2.76 -15.14 -11.77
CA LEU A 41 -1.91 -14.20 -11.05
C LEU A 41 -0.79 -15.00 -10.36
N GLY A 42 0.45 -14.53 -10.55
CA GLY A 42 1.59 -15.01 -9.78
C GLY A 42 1.57 -14.53 -8.34
N ILE A 43 2.52 -15.01 -7.55
CA ILE A 43 2.76 -14.51 -6.19
C ILE A 43 3.23 -13.05 -6.30
N PRO A 44 2.62 -12.11 -5.56
CA PRO A 44 3.08 -10.73 -5.56
C PRO A 44 4.51 -10.64 -5.03
N ARG A 45 5.33 -9.80 -5.66
CA ARG A 45 6.70 -9.60 -5.22
C ARG A 45 6.74 -9.11 -3.77
N ALA A 46 7.71 -9.57 -3.02
CA ALA A 46 8.01 -8.99 -1.72
C ALA A 46 8.74 -7.64 -1.91
N ILE A 47 8.38 -6.68 -1.07
CA ILE A 47 9.01 -5.36 -0.97
C ILE A 47 9.55 -5.19 0.43
N ARG A 48 10.66 -4.47 0.57
CA ARG A 48 11.27 -4.13 1.86
C ARG A 48 10.96 -2.69 2.19
N ILE A 49 10.43 -2.46 3.41
CA ILE A 49 10.00 -1.16 3.92
C ILE A 49 10.72 -0.90 5.24
N ASN A 50 11.15 0.33 5.44
CA ASN A 50 11.68 0.78 6.72
C ASN A 50 10.60 1.57 7.46
N ILE A 51 10.42 1.29 8.75
CA ILE A 51 9.48 2.00 9.63
C ILE A 51 10.28 2.55 10.81
N ALA A 52 10.21 3.85 11.03
CA ALA A 52 10.99 4.54 12.04
C ALA A 52 10.14 5.58 12.79
N GLY A 53 10.65 6.01 13.94
CA GLY A 53 10.01 7.00 14.81
C GLY A 53 9.07 6.36 15.82
N GLU A 54 7.97 7.03 16.12
CA GLU A 54 7.02 6.69 17.19
C GLU A 54 6.06 5.56 16.81
N VAL A 55 6.61 4.37 16.59
CA VAL A 55 5.89 3.11 16.42
C VAL A 55 6.32 2.11 17.48
N GLN A 56 5.47 1.13 17.79
CA GLN A 56 5.77 0.14 18.84
C GLN A 56 7.01 -0.69 18.51
N LEU A 57 7.18 -1.09 17.25
CA LEU A 57 8.27 -1.90 16.78
C LEU A 57 8.90 -1.26 15.52
N PRO A 58 9.83 -0.30 15.70
CA PRO A 58 10.55 0.26 14.57
C PRO A 58 11.50 -0.79 13.96
N GLY A 59 11.66 -0.76 12.63
CA GLY A 59 12.53 -1.70 11.96
C GLY A 59 12.29 -1.83 10.48
N THR A 60 12.91 -2.84 9.88
CA THR A 60 12.76 -3.18 8.46
C THR A 60 11.86 -4.39 8.30
N TYR A 61 10.85 -4.27 7.46
CA TYR A 61 9.83 -5.28 7.24
C TYR A 61 9.74 -5.72 5.79
N ASN A 62 9.36 -6.98 5.59
CA ASN A 62 9.03 -7.50 4.26
C ASN A 62 7.52 -7.54 4.09
N PHE A 63 7.03 -6.87 3.06
CA PHE A 63 5.61 -6.82 2.72
C PHE A 63 5.34 -7.35 1.32
N SER A 64 4.11 -7.73 1.06
CA SER A 64 3.62 -7.87 -0.31
C SER A 64 3.47 -6.50 -0.97
N ALA A 65 3.75 -6.38 -2.26
CA ALA A 65 3.60 -5.14 -3.03
C ALA A 65 2.16 -4.57 -3.08
N PHE A 66 1.19 -5.28 -2.50
CA PHE A 66 -0.19 -4.79 -2.36
C PHE A 66 -0.47 -4.07 -1.04
N ASN A 67 0.48 -4.13 -0.09
CA ASN A 67 0.29 -3.48 1.21
C ASN A 67 0.36 -1.96 1.09
N THR A 68 -0.36 -1.32 1.99
CA THR A 68 -0.47 0.13 2.10
C THR A 68 0.20 0.62 3.38
N LEU A 69 0.32 1.93 3.52
CA LEU A 69 0.89 2.57 4.70
C LEU A 69 0.19 2.14 6.00
N TYR A 70 -1.15 2.08 6.02
CA TYR A 70 -1.90 1.64 7.22
C TYR A 70 -1.57 0.20 7.61
N ASN A 71 -1.45 -0.70 6.61
CA ASN A 71 -1.09 -2.09 6.88
C ASN A 71 0.31 -2.19 7.50
N ALA A 72 1.25 -1.37 7.04
CA ALA A 72 2.61 -1.36 7.57
C ALA A 72 2.66 -0.87 9.02
N ILE A 73 1.94 0.19 9.37
CA ILE A 73 1.83 0.67 10.75
C ILE A 73 1.20 -0.40 11.65
N TYR A 74 0.15 -1.07 11.18
CA TYR A 74 -0.49 -2.15 11.94
C TYR A 74 0.49 -3.29 12.24
N VAL A 75 1.29 -3.72 11.26
CA VAL A 75 2.29 -4.79 11.44
C VAL A 75 3.43 -4.36 12.36
N ALA A 76 3.77 -3.06 12.38
CA ALA A 76 4.74 -2.49 13.34
C ALA A 76 4.19 -2.39 14.78
N GLY A 77 3.04 -3.01 15.07
CA GLY A 77 2.40 -2.99 16.38
C GLY A 77 1.58 -1.73 16.69
N GLY A 78 1.38 -0.87 15.68
CA GLY A 78 0.75 0.43 15.85
C GLY A 78 1.74 1.53 16.22
N ILE A 79 1.19 2.67 16.59
CA ILE A 79 1.92 3.87 16.99
C ILE A 79 1.99 3.99 18.51
N THR A 80 2.96 4.75 19.02
CA THR A 80 3.09 5.05 20.45
C THR A 80 2.14 6.18 20.86
N GLU A 81 2.02 6.42 22.18
CA GLU A 81 1.21 7.53 22.71
C GLU A 81 1.76 8.91 22.36
N ASP A 82 3.06 9.02 22.08
CA ASP A 82 3.74 10.26 21.73
C ASP A 82 3.80 10.52 20.22
N ALA A 83 3.18 9.64 19.42
CA ALA A 83 3.16 9.73 17.97
C ALA A 83 2.27 10.85 17.45
N ASN A 84 2.77 11.62 16.48
CA ASN A 84 1.97 12.58 15.73
C ASN A 84 1.09 11.85 14.70
N LEU A 85 -0.15 11.58 15.07
CA LEU A 85 -1.15 10.89 14.25
C LEU A 85 -1.56 11.65 12.99
N ARG A 86 -1.34 12.97 12.96
CA ARG A 86 -1.81 13.83 11.85
C ARG A 86 -0.80 14.02 10.74
N ALA A 87 0.45 13.58 10.94
CA ALA A 87 1.53 13.82 10.00
C ALA A 87 2.48 12.62 9.91
N ILE A 88 1.95 11.46 9.50
CA ILE A 88 2.77 10.30 9.20
C ILE A 88 3.31 10.43 7.78
N LYS A 89 4.63 10.43 7.66
CA LYS A 89 5.33 10.73 6.42
C LYS A 89 5.80 9.47 5.71
N LEU A 90 5.57 9.44 4.40
CA LEU A 90 6.11 8.41 3.51
C LEU A 90 7.18 9.04 2.63
N TYR A 91 8.40 8.52 2.73
CA TYR A 91 9.51 8.89 1.87
C TYR A 91 9.83 7.78 0.89
N ARG A 92 10.12 8.17 -0.35
CA ARG A 92 10.59 7.30 -1.43
C ARG A 92 11.76 7.99 -2.10
N ASP A 93 12.90 7.31 -2.23
CA ASP A 93 14.15 7.89 -2.77
C ASP A 93 14.52 9.24 -2.10
N ASN A 94 14.41 9.30 -0.76
CA ASN A 94 14.63 10.48 0.08
C ASN A 94 13.70 11.68 -0.21
N LYS A 95 12.63 11.47 -0.96
CA LYS A 95 11.62 12.52 -1.23
C LYS A 95 10.33 12.20 -0.47
N LEU A 96 9.72 13.22 0.11
CA LEU A 96 8.40 13.11 0.72
C LEU A 96 7.36 12.86 -0.38
N VAL A 97 6.76 11.67 -0.37
CA VAL A 97 5.71 11.26 -1.34
C VAL A 97 4.34 11.58 -0.81
N SER A 98 4.13 11.38 0.50
CA SER A 98 2.83 11.60 1.12
C SER A 98 2.97 11.90 2.60
N GLU A 99 2.00 12.66 3.09
CA GLU A 99 1.73 12.86 4.50
C GLU A 99 0.29 12.39 4.77
N VAL A 100 0.11 11.55 5.79
CA VAL A 100 -1.14 10.86 6.06
C VAL A 100 -1.64 11.21 7.46
N ASP A 101 -2.90 11.63 7.56
CA ASP A 101 -3.61 11.86 8.82
C ASP A 101 -4.34 10.57 9.25
N VAL A 102 -3.70 9.82 10.15
CA VAL A 102 -4.29 8.60 10.73
C VAL A 102 -5.38 8.93 11.74
N TYR A 103 -5.31 10.10 12.38
CA TYR A 103 -6.36 10.55 13.31
C TYR A 103 -7.70 10.75 12.60
N GLU A 104 -7.69 11.32 11.39
CA GLU A 104 -8.90 11.42 10.57
C GLU A 104 -9.50 10.04 10.27
N PHE A 105 -8.67 9.08 9.91
CA PHE A 105 -9.11 7.70 9.70
C PHE A 105 -9.75 7.08 10.95
N LEU A 106 -9.11 7.22 12.12
CA LEU A 106 -9.61 6.65 13.37
C LEU A 106 -10.95 7.27 13.83
N THR A 107 -11.17 8.55 13.51
CA THR A 107 -12.38 9.27 13.95
C THR A 107 -13.51 9.22 12.96
N THR A 108 -13.24 9.15 11.65
CA THR A 108 -14.25 9.25 10.60
C THR A 108 -14.37 7.99 9.73
N GLY A 109 -13.39 7.08 9.81
CA GLY A 109 -13.27 5.90 8.94
C GLY A 109 -12.82 6.24 7.51
N LYS A 110 -12.50 7.51 7.20
CA LYS A 110 -12.05 7.90 5.86
C LYS A 110 -10.57 7.58 5.68
N THR A 111 -10.25 6.90 4.60
CA THR A 111 -8.87 6.57 4.20
C THR A 111 -8.38 7.55 3.14
N ASN A 112 -8.08 8.78 3.55
CA ASN A 112 -7.45 9.72 2.64
C ASN A 112 -5.97 9.35 2.48
N ASN A 113 -5.47 9.40 1.24
CA ASN A 113 -4.05 9.19 0.91
C ASN A 113 -3.45 7.83 1.37
N ASN A 114 -4.25 6.76 1.44
CA ASN A 114 -3.72 5.42 1.75
C ASN A 114 -2.94 4.87 0.55
N ILE A 115 -1.67 5.25 0.45
CA ILE A 115 -0.80 4.95 -0.69
C ILE A 115 -0.27 3.52 -0.59
N ARG A 116 -0.14 2.85 -1.74
CA ARG A 116 0.57 1.59 -1.86
C ARG A 116 2.07 1.79 -1.68
N LEU A 117 2.66 0.87 -0.96
CA LEU A 117 4.09 0.88 -0.67
C LEU A 117 4.90 0.32 -1.84
N GLU A 118 6.10 0.85 -1.99
CA GLU A 118 7.08 0.36 -2.94
C GLU A 118 8.38 -0.06 -2.23
N ASN A 119 9.19 -0.82 -2.92
CA ASN A 119 10.44 -1.31 -2.34
C ASN A 119 11.39 -0.16 -2.00
N GLY A 120 11.89 -0.13 -0.77
CA GLY A 120 12.79 0.90 -0.28
C GLY A 120 12.09 2.09 0.39
N ASP A 121 10.75 2.12 0.46
CA ASP A 121 10.02 3.18 1.15
C ASP A 121 10.42 3.26 2.63
N LEU A 122 10.41 4.48 3.17
CA LEU A 122 10.56 4.79 4.58
C LEU A 122 9.29 5.43 5.10
N ILE A 123 8.68 4.82 6.11
CA ILE A 123 7.59 5.40 6.88
C ILE A 123 8.20 6.02 8.13
N LEU A 124 8.00 7.32 8.33
CA LEU A 124 8.46 8.06 9.50
C LEU A 124 7.27 8.59 10.28
N VAL A 125 7.20 8.20 11.54
CA VAL A 125 6.21 8.70 12.50
C VAL A 125 6.92 9.63 13.47
N ASP A 126 6.67 10.93 13.32
CA ASP A 126 7.26 11.95 14.20
C ASP A 126 6.56 12.00 15.58
N THR A 127 7.22 12.59 16.56
CA THR A 127 6.60 12.96 17.85
C THR A 127 5.71 14.19 17.70
N TYR A 128 4.77 14.38 18.63
CA TYR A 128 4.04 15.65 18.74
C TYR A 128 5.00 16.80 19.08
N LYS A 129 4.89 17.90 18.35
CA LYS A 129 5.64 19.12 18.64
C LYS A 129 5.04 19.89 19.82
N ASN A 130 3.72 19.89 19.91
CA ASN A 130 2.97 20.59 20.97
C ASN A 130 1.86 19.66 21.46
N ARG A 131 1.81 19.45 22.78
CA ARG A 131 0.76 18.67 23.45
C ARG A 131 0.05 19.54 24.47
N VAL A 132 -1.26 19.60 24.39
CA VAL A 132 -2.11 20.29 25.37
C VAL A 132 -2.91 19.25 26.12
N THR A 133 -2.79 19.22 27.42
CA THR A 133 -3.59 18.32 28.27
C THR A 133 -4.78 19.08 28.82
N ILE A 134 -5.98 18.65 28.52
CA ILE A 134 -7.23 19.19 29.05
C ILE A 134 -7.72 18.27 30.18
N LYS A 135 -7.87 18.80 31.39
CA LYS A 135 -8.39 18.06 32.55
C LYS A 135 -9.70 18.69 33.00
N GLY A 136 -10.61 17.85 33.51
CA GLY A 136 -11.89 18.30 34.05
C GLY A 136 -13.07 17.60 33.40
N ASN A 137 -14.25 18.22 33.47
CA ASN A 137 -15.48 17.62 32.94
C ASN A 137 -15.57 17.81 31.42
N VAL A 138 -14.82 17.03 30.68
CA VAL A 138 -14.78 17.03 29.18
C VAL A 138 -15.41 15.78 28.62
N ILE A 139 -16.19 15.94 27.54
CA ILE A 139 -16.92 14.83 26.89
C ILE A 139 -15.97 13.81 26.28
N LYS A 140 -14.81 14.23 25.81
CA LYS A 140 -13.70 13.37 25.34
C LYS A 140 -12.38 13.97 25.80
N PRO A 141 -11.78 13.47 26.89
CA PRO A 141 -10.41 13.83 27.22
C PRO A 141 -9.48 13.22 26.15
N ILE A 142 -8.66 14.06 25.56
CA ILE A 142 -7.62 13.67 24.59
C ILE A 142 -6.27 13.98 25.20
#